data_01cc5fe7ec8c6b8f3d91579faacac994
#
_entry.id   01cc5fe7ec8c6b8f3d91579faacac994
#
_cell.length_a   1.000
_cell.length_b   1.000
_cell.length_c   1.000
_cell.angle_alpha   90.00
_cell.angle_beta   90.00
_cell.angle_gamma   90.00
#
_symmetry.space_group_name_H-M   'P 1'
#
loop_
_entity.id
_entity.type
_entity.pdbx_description
1 polymer ?
#
loop_
_entity_poly.entity_id
_entity_poly.type
_entity_poly.pdbx_seq_one_letter_code
_entity_poly.pdbx_strand_id
1 'polypeptide(L)'
;MGSANVRGYNAAEDLLGRNAGRPEKIAYIDDAGACTYRELGRRVNRFASALQRLGVQPEQRILIAMLDTIDWPVAFLGAIKAGVVPVAANTLLTTSDYAYMLEGSRARALFVSKPLLPQFAPLLPAIEHVVSEVGAFVDSGADSPAPVPTTPDDPCFWLYSSGSTGAPKGTVHVHSSLAQTAELYAKPVLGIREQDVVFSAAKLFFAYGLGNALSFPLSVGATTVLMAERPTPQAVFQRLVQRRPTIFYGVPTLYAALLAHAEFPQSLNLRVCTSAGEALPRELGERWKARTGVDVLDGIGSTEMLHIFLSNRPGEVRYGTTGRPVPGYEVRLTDEQGARVATGEVGDLWINGPTAAACYWNQREKSRATFCGEWTKSGDKYSCDADGYYTYAGRSDDMLKVSGIYVSPFEVEAALASHDAVLEAAVVGVEDAEKLVKPKAFVVLKQGGDASDALKGALQQHVKGRLAPYKYPRWIEFVGELPKTATGKIQRFKLRPQARI
;
A
#
# COMPACT_ATOMS: atom_id res chain seq x y z
N MET A 1 -31.50 -16.52 -26.35
CA MET A 1 -30.34 -16.21 -25.51
C MET A 1 -30.87 -15.91 -24.11
N GLY A 2 -30.75 -16.87 -23.19
CA GLY A 2 -31.27 -16.76 -21.84
C GLY A 2 -30.49 -15.67 -21.10
N SER A 3 -31.16 -14.71 -20.48
CA SER A 3 -30.59 -13.80 -19.54
C SER A 3 -29.98 -14.61 -18.40
N ALA A 4 -28.64 -14.69 -18.34
CA ALA A 4 -27.99 -15.18 -17.15
C ALA A 4 -28.52 -14.33 -15.99
N ASN A 5 -29.10 -14.97 -14.99
CA ASN A 5 -29.52 -14.32 -13.74
C ASN A 5 -28.26 -13.74 -13.08
N VAL A 6 -27.91 -12.51 -13.39
CA VAL A 6 -26.83 -11.79 -12.74
C VAL A 6 -27.29 -11.60 -11.31
N ARG A 7 -26.76 -12.41 -10.41
CA ARG A 7 -27.07 -12.32 -8.98
C ARG A 7 -26.60 -10.95 -8.51
N GLY A 8 -27.51 -10.15 -7.95
CA GLY A 8 -27.18 -8.88 -7.33
C GLY A 8 -26.11 -9.08 -6.25
N TYR A 9 -25.09 -8.23 -6.24
CA TYR A 9 -24.01 -8.24 -5.26
C TYR A 9 -23.58 -6.81 -4.96
N ASN A 10 -23.48 -6.48 -3.68
CA ASN A 10 -22.92 -5.23 -3.22
C ASN A 10 -21.86 -5.49 -2.15
N ALA A 11 -20.64 -5.01 -2.36
CA ALA A 11 -19.51 -5.28 -1.47
C ALA A 11 -19.72 -4.80 -0.03
N ALA A 12 -20.42 -3.66 0.16
CA ALA A 12 -20.71 -3.14 1.50
C ALA A 12 -21.76 -4.02 2.20
N GLU A 13 -22.79 -4.46 1.48
CA GLU A 13 -23.80 -5.37 2.03
C GLU A 13 -23.22 -6.73 2.40
N ASP A 14 -22.36 -7.28 1.56
CA ASP A 14 -21.66 -8.53 1.84
C ASP A 14 -20.80 -8.44 3.11
N LEU A 15 -19.90 -7.44 3.19
CA LEU A 15 -19.00 -7.28 4.32
C LEU A 15 -19.73 -6.99 5.63
N LEU A 16 -20.81 -6.21 5.61
CA LEU A 16 -21.64 -5.94 6.78
C LEU A 16 -22.49 -7.15 7.15
N GLY A 17 -23.08 -7.82 6.17
CA GLY A 17 -23.95 -8.98 6.34
C GLY A 17 -23.25 -10.16 7.00
N ARG A 18 -21.96 -10.37 6.72
CA ARG A 18 -21.12 -11.38 7.38
C ARG A 18 -21.05 -11.21 8.91
N ASN A 19 -21.40 -10.02 9.41
CA ASN A 19 -21.33 -9.67 10.81
C ASN A 19 -22.70 -9.56 11.49
N ALA A 20 -23.79 -9.93 10.83
CA ALA A 20 -25.14 -9.87 11.38
C ALA A 20 -25.33 -10.69 12.67
N GLY A 21 -24.58 -11.77 12.85
CA GLY A 21 -24.61 -12.61 14.05
C GLY A 21 -23.84 -12.06 15.26
N ARG A 22 -23.13 -10.92 15.12
CA ARG A 22 -22.30 -10.32 16.18
C ARG A 22 -22.50 -8.80 16.33
N PRO A 23 -23.74 -8.33 16.44
CA PRO A 23 -24.06 -6.91 16.34
C PRO A 23 -23.42 -6.04 17.44
N GLU A 24 -23.25 -6.58 18.63
CA GLU A 24 -22.68 -5.83 19.79
C GLU A 24 -21.16 -5.85 19.85
N LYS A 25 -20.52 -6.64 18.98
CA LYS A 25 -19.07 -6.69 18.93
C LYS A 25 -18.51 -5.37 18.37
N ILE A 26 -17.39 -4.93 18.93
CA ILE A 26 -16.68 -3.73 18.46
C ILE A 26 -16.07 -4.04 17.10
N ALA A 27 -16.43 -3.26 16.08
CA ALA A 27 -15.86 -3.27 14.75
C ALA A 27 -14.63 -2.36 14.64
N TYR A 28 -14.76 -1.14 15.13
CA TYR A 28 -13.73 -0.10 15.06
C TYR A 28 -13.49 0.59 16.39
N ILE A 29 -12.24 0.97 16.62
CA ILE A 29 -11.82 1.85 17.72
C ILE A 29 -10.96 2.94 17.13
N ASP A 30 -11.26 4.21 17.42
CA ASP A 30 -10.40 5.36 17.16
C ASP A 30 -10.16 6.17 18.44
N ASP A 31 -9.62 7.37 18.32
CA ASP A 31 -9.32 8.23 19.46
C ASP A 31 -10.58 8.87 20.06
N ALA A 32 -11.68 8.92 19.32
CA ALA A 32 -12.96 9.44 19.78
C ALA A 32 -13.83 8.40 20.49
N GLY A 33 -13.58 7.09 20.24
CA GLY A 33 -14.36 6.03 20.88
C GLY A 33 -14.34 4.70 20.13
N ALA A 34 -15.44 3.95 20.31
CA ALA A 34 -15.62 2.64 19.70
C ALA A 34 -16.97 2.57 18.96
N CYS A 35 -17.02 1.79 17.90
CA CYS A 35 -18.21 1.56 17.08
C CYS A 35 -18.45 0.04 16.98
N THR A 36 -19.66 -0.41 17.35
CA THR A 36 -20.05 -1.82 17.19
C THR A 36 -20.42 -2.12 15.74
N TYR A 37 -20.50 -3.42 15.38
CA TYR A 37 -20.97 -3.84 14.05
C TYR A 37 -22.40 -3.36 13.75
N ARG A 38 -23.29 -3.34 14.76
CA ARG A 38 -24.64 -2.77 14.66
C ARG A 38 -24.59 -1.29 14.30
N GLU A 39 -23.81 -0.52 15.06
CA GLU A 39 -23.71 0.93 14.86
C GLU A 39 -23.04 1.24 13.52
N LEU A 40 -22.00 0.49 13.11
CA LEU A 40 -21.39 0.62 11.80
C LEU A 40 -22.43 0.42 10.68
N GLY A 41 -23.20 -0.66 10.74
CA GLY A 41 -24.25 -0.94 9.75
C GLY A 41 -25.32 0.16 9.69
N ARG A 42 -25.77 0.66 10.86
CA ARG A 42 -26.72 1.77 10.94
C ARG A 42 -26.15 3.05 10.32
N ARG A 43 -24.92 3.43 10.65
CA ARG A 43 -24.27 4.64 10.13
C ARG A 43 -24.03 4.54 8.62
N VAL A 44 -23.63 3.35 8.12
CA VAL A 44 -23.49 3.09 6.68
C VAL A 44 -24.81 3.24 5.94
N ASN A 45 -25.91 2.69 6.49
CA ASN A 45 -27.26 2.85 5.93
C ASN A 45 -27.66 4.33 5.83
N ARG A 46 -27.47 5.07 6.92
CA ARG A 46 -27.78 6.52 6.96
C ARG A 46 -26.93 7.31 5.99
N PHE A 47 -25.65 7.02 5.89
CA PHE A 47 -24.78 7.67 4.91
C PHE A 47 -25.26 7.41 3.47
N ALA A 48 -25.59 6.15 3.13
CA ALA A 48 -26.13 5.81 1.82
C ALA A 48 -27.45 6.56 1.51
N SER A 49 -28.37 6.59 2.47
CA SER A 49 -29.61 7.34 2.34
C SER A 49 -29.39 8.85 2.18
N ALA A 50 -28.44 9.42 2.92
CA ALA A 50 -28.09 10.84 2.81
C ALA A 50 -27.50 11.17 1.42
N LEU A 51 -26.65 10.29 0.86
CA LEU A 51 -26.13 10.45 -0.53
C LEU A 51 -27.25 10.40 -1.56
N GLN A 52 -28.21 9.47 -1.43
CA GLN A 52 -29.36 9.39 -2.32
C GLN A 52 -30.20 10.68 -2.28
N ARG A 53 -30.42 11.25 -1.09
CA ARG A 53 -31.11 12.53 -0.93
C ARG A 53 -30.33 13.73 -1.44
N LEU A 54 -29.00 13.68 -1.37
CA LEU A 54 -28.11 14.68 -1.97
C LEU A 54 -28.17 14.66 -3.51
N GLY A 55 -28.81 13.64 -4.10
CA GLY A 55 -28.96 13.50 -5.55
C GLY A 55 -27.78 12.85 -6.25
N VAL A 56 -26.82 12.28 -5.48
CA VAL A 56 -25.71 11.55 -6.08
C VAL A 56 -26.23 10.21 -6.62
N GLN A 57 -26.08 9.99 -7.92
CA GLN A 57 -26.60 8.83 -8.62
C GLN A 57 -25.62 7.64 -8.58
N PRO A 58 -26.09 6.40 -8.76
CA PRO A 58 -25.21 5.24 -8.94
C PRO A 58 -24.13 5.48 -10.02
N GLU A 59 -22.97 4.91 -9.83
CA GLU A 59 -21.75 5.08 -10.64
C GLU A 59 -21.17 6.50 -10.67
N GLN A 60 -21.81 7.50 -10.10
CA GLN A 60 -21.16 8.78 -9.85
C GLN A 60 -20.08 8.63 -8.77
N ARG A 61 -19.11 9.52 -8.76
CA ARG A 61 -17.97 9.49 -7.85
C ARG A 61 -18.11 10.52 -6.76
N ILE A 62 -17.63 10.17 -5.58
CA ILE A 62 -17.32 11.10 -4.50
C ILE A 62 -15.84 11.02 -4.16
N LEU A 63 -15.20 12.15 -3.85
CA LEU A 63 -13.82 12.17 -3.36
C LEU A 63 -13.83 12.09 -1.83
N ILE A 64 -13.08 11.15 -1.27
CA ILE A 64 -12.89 10.97 0.18
C ILE A 64 -11.46 11.38 0.54
N ALA A 65 -11.28 12.58 1.09
CA ALA A 65 -10.03 13.10 1.63
C ALA A 65 -10.15 13.20 3.16
N MET A 66 -10.17 12.05 3.82
CA MET A 66 -10.45 11.96 5.25
C MET A 66 -9.35 11.23 6.01
N LEU A 67 -9.14 11.64 7.26
CA LEU A 67 -8.27 10.96 8.21
C LEU A 67 -8.88 9.62 8.64
N ASP A 68 -8.04 8.69 9.08
CA ASP A 68 -8.45 7.35 9.52
C ASP A 68 -9.16 7.42 10.87
N THR A 69 -10.43 7.77 10.85
CA THR A 69 -11.39 7.71 11.95
C THR A 69 -12.53 6.77 11.56
N ILE A 70 -13.44 6.47 12.49
CA ILE A 70 -14.63 5.64 12.23
C ILE A 70 -15.49 6.21 11.09
N ASP A 71 -15.46 7.51 10.86
CA ASP A 71 -16.20 8.15 9.76
C ASP A 71 -15.69 7.71 8.37
N TRP A 72 -14.40 7.35 8.24
CA TRP A 72 -13.84 6.94 6.96
C TRP A 72 -14.47 5.64 6.42
N PRO A 73 -14.49 4.50 7.15
CA PRO A 73 -15.19 3.29 6.70
C PRO A 73 -16.69 3.50 6.54
N VAL A 74 -17.32 4.36 7.33
CA VAL A 74 -18.75 4.71 7.17
C VAL A 74 -18.98 5.39 5.82
N ALA A 75 -18.18 6.39 5.47
CA ALA A 75 -18.30 7.09 4.19
C ALA A 75 -18.01 6.17 2.99
N PHE A 76 -16.96 5.37 3.08
CA PHE A 76 -16.55 4.45 2.01
C PHE A 76 -17.59 3.36 1.75
N LEU A 77 -18.01 2.64 2.81
CA LEU A 77 -19.01 1.59 2.68
C LEU A 77 -20.41 2.15 2.36
N GLY A 78 -20.75 3.33 2.90
CA GLY A 78 -22.03 4.00 2.61
C GLY A 78 -22.16 4.43 1.16
N ALA A 79 -21.08 4.92 0.56
CA ALA A 79 -21.02 5.22 -0.87
C ALA A 79 -21.23 3.94 -1.71
N ILE A 80 -20.46 2.87 -1.43
CA ILE A 80 -20.60 1.58 -2.11
C ILE A 80 -22.02 1.04 -1.99
N LYS A 81 -22.61 1.11 -0.80
CA LYS A 81 -24.00 0.67 -0.57
C LYS A 81 -25.01 1.44 -1.43
N ALA A 82 -24.79 2.73 -1.65
CA ALA A 82 -25.59 3.57 -2.53
C ALA A 82 -25.30 3.37 -4.03
N GLY A 83 -24.41 2.45 -4.41
CA GLY A 83 -23.96 2.28 -5.79
C GLY A 83 -23.05 3.43 -6.28
N VAL A 84 -22.64 4.31 -5.39
CA VAL A 84 -21.76 5.44 -5.66
C VAL A 84 -20.32 4.99 -5.50
N VAL A 85 -19.42 5.47 -6.36
CA VAL A 85 -18.01 5.07 -6.41
C VAL A 85 -17.17 6.01 -5.53
N PRO A 86 -16.73 5.59 -4.33
CA PRO A 86 -15.79 6.39 -3.54
C PRO A 86 -14.40 6.36 -4.16
N VAL A 87 -13.80 7.55 -4.26
CA VAL A 87 -12.43 7.77 -4.71
C VAL A 87 -11.60 8.18 -3.51
N ALA A 88 -10.78 7.28 -3.01
CA ALA A 88 -9.98 7.52 -1.82
C ALA A 88 -8.73 8.33 -2.16
N ALA A 89 -8.55 9.48 -1.51
CA ALA A 89 -7.43 10.39 -1.71
C ALA A 89 -6.45 10.37 -0.54
N ASN A 90 -5.16 10.37 -0.85
CA ASN A 90 -4.10 10.52 0.14
C ASN A 90 -4.22 11.90 0.81
N THR A 91 -4.18 11.94 2.13
CA THR A 91 -4.36 13.15 2.96
C THR A 91 -3.11 14.05 3.05
N LEU A 92 -2.01 13.64 2.42
CA LEU A 92 -0.73 14.36 2.43
C LEU A 92 -0.40 15.03 1.08
N LEU A 93 -1.38 15.12 0.19
CA LEU A 93 -1.21 15.69 -1.14
C LEU A 93 -1.32 17.22 -1.13
N THR A 94 -0.87 17.82 -2.25
CA THR A 94 -0.98 19.27 -2.46
C THR A 94 -2.33 19.66 -3.05
N THR A 95 -2.66 20.95 -3.00
CA THR A 95 -3.87 21.51 -3.64
C THR A 95 -3.92 21.15 -5.13
N SER A 96 -2.80 21.19 -5.84
CA SER A 96 -2.75 20.84 -7.27
C SER A 96 -3.05 19.36 -7.53
N ASP A 97 -2.61 18.47 -6.64
CA ASP A 97 -2.94 17.04 -6.74
C ASP A 97 -4.44 16.80 -6.53
N TYR A 98 -5.04 17.49 -5.55
CA TYR A 98 -6.49 17.40 -5.32
C TYR A 98 -7.29 17.98 -6.47
N ALA A 99 -6.84 19.09 -7.07
CA ALA A 99 -7.47 19.67 -8.28
C ALA A 99 -7.50 18.63 -9.41
N TYR A 100 -6.34 18.00 -9.68
CA TYR A 100 -6.22 16.94 -10.66
C TYR A 100 -7.17 15.76 -10.39
N MET A 101 -7.27 15.33 -9.13
CA MET A 101 -8.15 14.21 -8.75
C MET A 101 -9.64 14.58 -8.89
N LEU A 102 -10.05 15.78 -8.47
CA LEU A 102 -11.42 16.26 -8.59
C LEU A 102 -11.85 16.38 -10.06
N GLU A 103 -11.02 17.01 -10.90
CA GLU A 103 -11.27 17.16 -12.31
C GLU A 103 -11.31 15.78 -13.01
N GLY A 104 -10.28 14.96 -12.79
CA GLY A 104 -10.17 13.65 -13.41
C GLY A 104 -11.29 12.69 -13.01
N SER A 105 -11.66 12.65 -11.73
CA SER A 105 -12.73 11.78 -11.22
C SER A 105 -14.13 12.31 -11.53
N ARG A 106 -14.27 13.59 -11.80
CA ARG A 106 -15.59 14.28 -11.94
C ARG A 106 -16.46 14.01 -10.69
N ALA A 107 -15.84 14.07 -9.51
CA ALA A 107 -16.54 13.79 -8.26
C ALA A 107 -17.66 14.81 -8.01
N ARG A 108 -18.87 14.33 -7.68
CA ARG A 108 -20.05 15.17 -7.39
C ARG A 108 -20.01 15.76 -5.99
N ALA A 109 -19.32 15.08 -5.06
CA ALA A 109 -19.17 15.53 -3.70
C ALA A 109 -17.75 15.30 -3.19
N LEU A 110 -17.31 16.16 -2.30
CA LEU A 110 -16.08 16.05 -1.51
C LEU A 110 -16.46 15.76 -0.06
N PHE A 111 -15.96 14.65 0.48
CA PHE A 111 -15.95 14.36 1.91
C PHE A 111 -14.53 14.62 2.42
N VAL A 112 -14.39 15.56 3.34
CA VAL A 112 -13.08 16.04 3.78
C VAL A 112 -13.02 16.22 5.29
N SER A 113 -11.96 15.72 5.94
CA SER A 113 -11.72 16.02 7.37
C SER A 113 -11.37 17.49 7.56
N LYS A 114 -11.94 18.13 8.58
CA LYS A 114 -11.75 19.58 8.88
C LYS A 114 -10.28 20.05 8.80
N PRO A 115 -9.28 19.32 9.34
CA PRO A 115 -7.89 19.74 9.26
C PRO A 115 -7.34 19.86 7.83
N LEU A 116 -7.99 19.23 6.84
CA LEU A 116 -7.57 19.26 5.43
C LEU A 116 -8.28 20.34 4.60
N LEU A 117 -9.35 20.97 5.14
CA LEU A 117 -10.09 22.03 4.42
C LEU A 117 -9.20 23.14 3.86
N PRO A 118 -8.15 23.64 4.54
CA PRO A 118 -7.30 24.68 4.00
C PRO A 118 -6.66 24.33 2.66
N GLN A 119 -6.29 23.05 2.42
CA GLN A 119 -5.74 22.61 1.14
C GLN A 119 -6.78 22.60 0.01
N PHE A 120 -8.06 22.49 0.36
CA PHE A 120 -9.16 22.51 -0.61
C PHE A 120 -9.76 23.90 -0.81
N ALA A 121 -9.42 24.89 0.02
CA ALA A 121 -10.04 26.22 -0.02
C ALA A 121 -10.13 26.86 -1.42
N PRO A 122 -9.07 26.82 -2.27
CA PRO A 122 -9.15 27.36 -3.63
C PRO A 122 -10.06 26.55 -4.57
N LEU A 123 -10.38 25.29 -4.22
CA LEU A 123 -11.13 24.36 -5.07
C LEU A 123 -12.62 24.32 -4.69
N LEU A 124 -12.98 24.70 -3.47
CA LEU A 124 -14.34 24.60 -2.94
C LEU A 124 -15.40 25.28 -3.82
N PRO A 125 -15.18 26.46 -4.43
CA PRO A 125 -16.18 27.09 -5.27
C PRO A 125 -16.61 26.29 -6.52
N ALA A 126 -15.79 25.34 -6.98
CA ALA A 126 -16.07 24.49 -8.13
C ALA A 126 -16.68 23.12 -7.75
N ILE A 127 -16.82 22.82 -6.46
CA ILE A 127 -17.34 21.54 -5.98
C ILE A 127 -18.80 21.70 -5.60
N GLU A 128 -19.67 20.88 -6.17
CA GLU A 128 -21.12 20.98 -5.97
C GLU A 128 -21.54 20.73 -4.51
N HIS A 129 -20.95 19.73 -3.88
CA HIS A 129 -21.26 19.38 -2.48
C HIS A 129 -19.96 19.15 -1.69
N VAL A 130 -19.83 19.86 -0.57
CA VAL A 130 -18.69 19.71 0.36
C VAL A 130 -19.20 19.32 1.73
N VAL A 131 -18.74 18.19 2.24
CA VAL A 131 -19.11 17.65 3.55
C VAL A 131 -17.85 17.51 4.42
N SER A 132 -17.77 18.32 5.48
CA SER A 132 -16.70 18.23 6.49
C SER A 132 -17.18 17.72 7.85
N GLU A 133 -18.49 17.64 8.04
CA GLU A 133 -19.17 17.15 9.23
C GLU A 133 -19.88 15.84 8.91
N VAL A 134 -19.11 14.75 8.81
CA VAL A 134 -19.66 13.44 8.41
C VAL A 134 -20.70 12.93 9.39
N GLY A 135 -20.51 13.17 10.69
CA GLY A 135 -21.52 12.82 11.70
C GLY A 135 -22.89 13.46 11.43
N ALA A 136 -22.93 14.77 11.22
CA ALA A 136 -24.17 15.50 10.89
C ALA A 136 -24.77 15.03 9.55
N PHE A 137 -23.92 14.73 8.55
CA PHE A 137 -24.37 14.16 7.29
C PHE A 137 -25.04 12.80 7.47
N VAL A 138 -24.45 11.91 8.26
CA VAL A 138 -25.00 10.60 8.64
C VAL A 138 -26.34 10.77 9.36
N ASP A 139 -26.40 11.68 10.33
CA ASP A 139 -27.64 11.92 11.11
C ASP A 139 -28.78 12.46 10.26
N SER A 140 -28.49 13.10 9.14
CA SER A 140 -29.49 13.51 8.18
C SER A 140 -30.11 12.33 7.42
N GLY A 141 -29.48 11.14 7.37
CA GLY A 141 -29.94 9.95 6.65
C GLY A 141 -31.01 9.13 7.38
N ALA A 142 -31.71 8.30 6.63
CA ALA A 142 -32.64 7.28 7.15
C ALA A 142 -31.91 5.93 7.34
N ASP A 143 -32.40 5.11 8.26
CA ASP A 143 -31.81 3.79 8.55
C ASP A 143 -31.99 2.76 7.41
N SER A 144 -32.92 3.02 6.48
CA SER A 144 -33.24 2.15 5.35
C SER A 144 -33.05 2.90 4.03
N PRO A 145 -31.82 2.85 3.44
CA PRO A 145 -31.60 3.40 2.11
C PRO A 145 -32.36 2.59 1.05
N ALA A 146 -32.70 3.24 -0.07
CA ALA A 146 -33.25 2.52 -1.21
C ALA A 146 -32.25 1.50 -1.76
N PRO A 147 -32.68 0.27 -2.10
CA PRO A 147 -31.81 -0.72 -2.71
C PRO A 147 -31.25 -0.23 -4.04
N VAL A 148 -29.97 -0.52 -4.30
CA VAL A 148 -29.33 -0.25 -5.59
C VAL A 148 -28.86 -1.56 -6.20
N PRO A 149 -29.34 -1.93 -7.40
CA PRO A 149 -28.92 -3.17 -8.06
C PRO A 149 -27.48 -2.99 -8.56
N THR A 150 -26.54 -3.64 -7.89
CA THR A 150 -25.14 -3.75 -8.32
C THR A 150 -24.77 -5.19 -8.57
N THR A 151 -23.70 -5.42 -9.33
CA THR A 151 -23.18 -6.75 -9.67
C THR A 151 -21.74 -6.89 -9.17
N PRO A 152 -21.18 -8.12 -9.14
CA PRO A 152 -19.77 -8.32 -8.76
C PRO A 152 -18.76 -7.55 -9.62
N ASP A 153 -19.12 -7.26 -10.88
CA ASP A 153 -18.24 -6.67 -11.89
C ASP A 153 -18.45 -5.17 -12.09
N ASP A 154 -19.45 -4.57 -11.43
CA ASP A 154 -19.67 -3.13 -11.50
C ASP A 154 -18.52 -2.37 -10.83
N PRO A 155 -18.15 -1.16 -11.32
CA PRO A 155 -17.18 -0.29 -10.67
C PRO A 155 -17.59 0.01 -9.22
N CYS A 156 -16.70 -0.29 -8.27
CA CYS A 156 -16.98 -0.20 -6.85
C CYS A 156 -16.29 0.99 -6.20
N PHE A 157 -14.99 1.15 -6.44
CA PHE A 157 -14.19 2.24 -5.87
C PHE A 157 -12.93 2.49 -6.70
N TRP A 158 -12.28 3.64 -6.46
CA TRP A 158 -10.97 3.93 -7.03
C TRP A 158 -9.94 4.17 -5.95
N LEU A 159 -8.71 3.73 -6.26
CA LEU A 159 -7.52 4.13 -5.54
C LEU A 159 -6.58 4.84 -6.52
N TYR A 160 -5.89 5.86 -6.05
CA TYR A 160 -4.86 6.49 -6.87
C TYR A 160 -3.50 5.82 -6.63
N SER A 161 -2.86 5.36 -7.72
CA SER A 161 -1.49 4.90 -7.71
C SER A 161 -0.55 6.01 -8.20
N SER A 162 0.59 6.18 -7.51
CA SER A 162 1.66 7.07 -7.98
C SER A 162 2.37 6.42 -9.16
N GLY A 163 2.34 7.05 -10.32
CA GLY A 163 3.17 6.63 -11.45
C GLY A 163 4.65 6.98 -11.22
N SER A 164 5.58 6.14 -11.66
CA SER A 164 7.02 6.44 -11.67
C SER A 164 7.37 7.63 -12.59
N THR A 165 6.47 8.00 -13.47
CA THR A 165 6.73 8.95 -14.58
C THR A 165 5.72 10.09 -14.69
N GLY A 166 4.86 10.38 -13.68
CA GLY A 166 3.91 11.48 -13.84
C GLY A 166 2.70 11.47 -12.93
N ALA A 167 1.61 12.07 -13.39
CA ALA A 167 0.38 12.27 -12.65
C ALA A 167 -0.20 10.95 -12.08
N PRO A 168 -0.87 11.00 -10.91
CA PRO A 168 -1.53 9.86 -10.31
C PRO A 168 -2.54 9.19 -11.25
N LYS A 169 -2.65 7.86 -11.17
CA LYS A 169 -3.58 7.06 -11.99
C LYS A 169 -4.75 6.61 -11.12
N GLY A 170 -5.97 6.91 -11.52
CA GLY A 170 -7.18 6.39 -10.87
C GLY A 170 -7.39 4.93 -11.27
N THR A 171 -7.12 4.01 -10.36
CA THR A 171 -7.23 2.56 -10.56
C THR A 171 -8.62 2.10 -10.15
N VAL A 172 -9.40 1.59 -11.10
CA VAL A 172 -10.82 1.24 -10.92
C VAL A 172 -10.94 -0.21 -10.50
N HIS A 173 -11.52 -0.45 -9.32
CA HIS A 173 -11.81 -1.78 -8.79
C HIS A 173 -13.31 -2.07 -8.81
N VAL A 174 -13.65 -3.36 -8.90
CA VAL A 174 -15.02 -3.86 -8.95
C VAL A 174 -15.49 -4.36 -7.58
N HIS A 175 -16.80 -4.58 -7.42
CA HIS A 175 -17.39 -4.97 -6.14
C HIS A 175 -16.81 -6.28 -5.58
N SER A 176 -16.53 -7.28 -6.41
CA SER A 176 -15.97 -8.56 -5.95
C SER A 176 -14.56 -8.45 -5.36
N SER A 177 -13.78 -7.42 -5.72
CA SER A 177 -12.36 -7.30 -5.37
C SER A 177 -12.10 -7.24 -3.86
N LEU A 178 -12.95 -6.54 -3.07
CA LEU A 178 -12.75 -6.40 -1.61
C LEU A 178 -12.84 -7.74 -0.89
N ALA A 179 -13.87 -8.53 -1.17
CA ALA A 179 -14.05 -9.84 -0.55
C ALA A 179 -12.94 -10.80 -0.97
N GLN A 180 -12.58 -10.81 -2.25
CA GLN A 180 -11.55 -11.71 -2.79
C GLN A 180 -10.18 -11.52 -2.14
N THR A 181 -9.75 -10.28 -1.84
CA THR A 181 -8.49 -10.06 -1.14
C THR A 181 -8.46 -10.71 0.25
N ALA A 182 -9.58 -10.68 0.96
CA ALA A 182 -9.70 -11.31 2.27
C ALA A 182 -9.70 -12.84 2.16
N GLU A 183 -10.44 -13.40 1.19
CA GLU A 183 -10.53 -14.86 0.97
C GLU A 183 -9.19 -15.47 0.54
N LEU A 184 -8.41 -14.75 -0.28
CA LEU A 184 -7.18 -15.29 -0.84
C LEU A 184 -5.95 -15.03 0.05
N TYR A 185 -5.90 -13.91 0.78
CA TYR A 185 -4.73 -13.54 1.58
C TYR A 185 -4.98 -13.55 3.08
N ALA A 186 -5.98 -12.79 3.55
CA ALA A 186 -6.15 -12.59 4.98
C ALA A 186 -6.48 -13.89 5.74
N LYS A 187 -7.38 -14.72 5.19
CA LYS A 187 -7.78 -15.98 5.80
C LYS A 187 -6.71 -17.07 5.66
N PRO A 188 -6.25 -17.45 4.45
CA PRO A 188 -5.34 -18.59 4.29
C PRO A 188 -3.87 -18.28 4.64
N VAL A 189 -3.43 -17.02 4.51
CA VAL A 189 -2.03 -16.64 4.75
C VAL A 189 -1.84 -16.04 6.14
N LEU A 190 -2.61 -14.99 6.50
CA LEU A 190 -2.49 -14.37 7.83
C LEU A 190 -3.22 -15.17 8.91
N GLY A 191 -4.14 -16.06 8.55
CA GLY A 191 -4.99 -16.77 9.48
C GLY A 191 -5.79 -15.81 10.37
N ILE A 192 -6.32 -14.72 9.77
CA ILE A 192 -7.15 -13.75 10.49
C ILE A 192 -8.43 -14.42 11.00
N ARG A 193 -8.82 -14.07 12.19
CA ARG A 193 -9.98 -14.68 12.87
C ARG A 193 -10.75 -13.63 13.66
N GLU A 194 -11.96 -14.00 14.07
CA GLU A 194 -12.87 -13.12 14.80
C GLU A 194 -12.26 -12.46 16.04
N GLN A 195 -11.45 -13.22 16.79
CA GLN A 195 -10.85 -12.74 18.06
C GLN A 195 -9.70 -11.76 17.85
N ASP A 196 -9.27 -11.54 16.60
CA ASP A 196 -8.16 -10.64 16.35
C ASP A 196 -8.55 -9.18 16.57
N VAL A 197 -7.59 -8.42 17.04
CA VAL A 197 -7.56 -6.97 17.00
C VAL A 197 -6.48 -6.57 16.02
N VAL A 198 -6.84 -5.87 14.96
CA VAL A 198 -5.90 -5.47 13.93
C VAL A 198 -5.54 -3.99 14.06
N PHE A 199 -4.27 -3.68 13.79
CA PHE A 199 -3.79 -2.31 13.73
C PHE A 199 -2.91 -2.12 12.49
N SER A 200 -3.31 -1.21 11.60
CA SER A 200 -2.56 -0.85 10.40
C SER A 200 -1.99 0.56 10.52
N ALA A 201 -0.67 0.69 10.41
CA ALA A 201 -0.04 2.00 10.26
C ALA A 201 -0.18 2.55 8.83
N ALA A 202 -0.42 1.68 7.83
CA ALA A 202 -0.78 2.10 6.48
C ALA A 202 -2.23 2.59 6.46
N LYS A 203 -2.45 3.75 5.83
CA LYS A 203 -3.73 4.46 5.85
C LYS A 203 -4.76 3.81 4.92
N LEU A 204 -6.06 3.97 5.25
CA LEU A 204 -7.21 3.41 4.53
C LEU A 204 -7.29 3.82 3.05
N PHE A 205 -6.75 4.96 2.68
CA PHE A 205 -6.72 5.41 1.29
C PHE A 205 -5.66 4.68 0.42
N PHE A 206 -4.82 3.84 0.99
CA PHE A 206 -3.90 2.95 0.27
C PHE A 206 -4.49 1.54 0.16
N ALA A 207 -4.21 0.85 -0.93
CA ALA A 207 -4.63 -0.53 -1.15
C ALA A 207 -4.23 -1.45 0.02
N TYR A 208 -3.00 -1.33 0.52
CA TYR A 208 -2.51 -2.08 1.67
C TYR A 208 -3.32 -1.79 2.94
N GLY A 209 -3.51 -0.51 3.28
CA GLY A 209 -4.29 -0.11 4.45
C GLY A 209 -5.77 -0.45 4.34
N LEU A 210 -6.35 -0.37 3.13
CA LEU A 210 -7.75 -0.70 2.86
C LEU A 210 -8.05 -2.17 3.15
N GLY A 211 -7.19 -3.08 2.70
CA GLY A 211 -7.31 -4.49 3.05
C GLY A 211 -7.15 -4.70 4.55
N ASN A 212 -6.04 -4.24 5.11
CA ASN A 212 -5.65 -4.46 6.50
C ASN A 212 -6.67 -3.96 7.53
N ALA A 213 -7.27 -2.79 7.29
CA ALA A 213 -8.12 -2.09 8.26
C ALA A 213 -9.62 -2.09 7.88
N LEU A 214 -9.98 -2.61 6.69
CA LEU A 214 -11.39 -2.66 6.28
C LEU A 214 -11.79 -4.07 5.82
N SER A 215 -11.39 -4.53 4.63
CA SER A 215 -11.94 -5.76 4.07
C SER A 215 -11.56 -7.01 4.88
N PHE A 216 -10.36 -7.07 5.41
CA PHE A 216 -9.89 -8.24 6.17
C PHE A 216 -10.61 -8.40 7.51
N PRO A 217 -10.61 -7.40 8.41
CA PRO A 217 -11.32 -7.52 9.67
C PRO A 217 -12.82 -7.70 9.49
N LEU A 218 -13.45 -6.99 8.55
CA LEU A 218 -14.88 -7.12 8.29
C LEU A 218 -15.24 -8.52 7.74
N SER A 219 -14.33 -9.19 7.02
CA SER A 219 -14.59 -10.54 6.47
C SER A 219 -14.73 -11.63 7.53
N VAL A 220 -14.20 -11.42 8.74
CA VAL A 220 -14.19 -12.41 9.84
C VAL A 220 -14.83 -11.89 11.13
N GLY A 221 -15.16 -10.61 11.20
CA GLY A 221 -15.70 -9.98 12.41
C GLY A 221 -14.62 -9.60 13.44
N ALA A 222 -13.40 -9.30 13.01
CA ALA A 222 -12.34 -8.82 13.88
C ALA A 222 -12.55 -7.34 14.27
N THR A 223 -11.82 -6.87 15.28
CA THR A 223 -11.81 -5.46 15.70
C THR A 223 -10.66 -4.72 15.04
N THR A 224 -10.89 -3.51 14.55
CA THR A 224 -9.86 -2.65 13.94
C THR A 224 -9.56 -1.44 14.81
N VAL A 225 -8.27 -1.18 15.05
CA VAL A 225 -7.78 0.06 15.65
C VAL A 225 -7.37 1.01 14.55
N LEU A 226 -7.95 2.21 14.53
CA LEU A 226 -7.63 3.29 13.60
C LEU A 226 -6.71 4.32 14.25
N MET A 227 -5.96 5.03 13.44
CA MET A 227 -5.04 6.08 13.86
C MET A 227 -5.10 7.24 12.87
N ALA A 228 -5.66 8.37 13.27
CA ALA A 228 -5.86 9.54 12.42
C ALA A 228 -4.51 10.22 12.06
N GLU A 229 -3.62 10.36 13.04
CA GLU A 229 -2.34 11.04 12.88
C GLU A 229 -1.28 10.20 12.12
N ARG A 230 -0.13 10.81 11.85
CA ARG A 230 1.01 10.12 11.23
C ARG A 230 1.55 9.03 12.14
N PRO A 231 2.01 7.89 11.60
CA PRO A 231 2.55 6.78 12.37
C PRO A 231 3.98 7.09 12.85
N THR A 232 4.10 7.87 13.92
CA THR A 232 5.36 8.02 14.65
C THR A 232 5.59 6.83 15.59
N PRO A 233 6.83 6.48 15.96
CA PRO A 233 7.10 5.40 16.91
C PRO A 233 6.29 5.52 18.21
N GLN A 234 6.24 6.71 18.80
CA GLN A 234 5.47 6.98 20.01
C GLN A 234 3.98 6.71 19.85
N ALA A 235 3.37 7.25 18.79
CA ALA A 235 1.93 7.06 18.51
C ALA A 235 1.59 5.60 18.22
N VAL A 236 2.47 4.88 17.53
CA VAL A 236 2.31 3.45 17.25
C VAL A 236 2.42 2.64 18.53
N PHE A 237 3.46 2.86 19.36
CA PHE A 237 3.62 2.15 20.63
C PHE A 237 2.46 2.40 21.58
N GLN A 238 1.93 3.60 21.64
CA GLN A 238 0.73 3.89 22.42
C GLN A 238 -0.44 2.96 22.06
N ARG A 239 -0.73 2.76 20.74
CA ARG A 239 -1.80 1.85 20.29
C ARG A 239 -1.43 0.39 20.55
N LEU A 240 -0.18 -0.02 20.30
CA LEU A 240 0.27 -1.40 20.54
C LEU A 240 0.15 -1.79 22.01
N VAL A 241 0.43 -0.87 22.92
CA VAL A 241 0.36 -1.13 24.38
C VAL A 241 -1.09 -1.02 24.89
N GLN A 242 -1.81 0.05 24.53
CA GLN A 242 -3.15 0.32 25.08
C GLN A 242 -4.24 -0.54 24.48
N ARG A 243 -4.19 -0.77 23.15
CA ARG A 243 -5.22 -1.52 22.41
C ARG A 243 -4.87 -2.99 22.21
N ARG A 244 -3.62 -3.38 22.51
CA ARG A 244 -3.13 -4.76 22.48
C ARG A 244 -3.49 -5.52 21.20
N PRO A 245 -3.22 -4.97 19.99
CA PRO A 245 -3.53 -5.66 18.75
C PRO A 245 -2.78 -6.97 18.66
N THR A 246 -3.38 -7.94 17.95
CA THR A 246 -2.81 -9.25 17.67
C THR A 246 -2.15 -9.31 16.29
N ILE A 247 -2.56 -8.44 15.37
CA ILE A 247 -1.97 -8.30 14.04
C ILE A 247 -1.56 -6.84 13.82
N PHE A 248 -0.30 -6.65 13.42
CA PHE A 248 0.24 -5.32 13.11
C PHE A 248 0.73 -5.27 11.67
N TYR A 249 0.27 -4.25 10.95
CA TYR A 249 0.65 -3.99 9.56
C TYR A 249 1.49 -2.73 9.49
N GLY A 250 2.76 -2.88 9.12
CA GLY A 250 3.72 -1.79 9.00
C GLY A 250 4.39 -1.74 7.63
N VAL A 251 5.37 -0.86 7.53
CA VAL A 251 6.28 -0.74 6.39
C VAL A 251 7.73 -0.81 6.90
N PRO A 252 8.73 -1.17 6.07
CA PRO A 252 10.10 -1.36 6.56
C PRO A 252 10.66 -0.15 7.30
N THR A 253 10.43 1.06 6.79
CA THR A 253 10.89 2.32 7.43
C THR A 253 10.30 2.51 8.82
N LEU A 254 9.04 2.14 9.04
CA LEU A 254 8.41 2.20 10.36
C LEU A 254 9.01 1.16 11.32
N TYR A 255 9.20 -0.10 10.88
CA TYR A 255 9.85 -1.13 11.71
C TYR A 255 11.25 -0.70 12.14
N ALA A 256 12.04 -0.08 11.24
CA ALA A 256 13.34 0.45 11.55
C ALA A 256 13.26 1.57 12.61
N ALA A 257 12.32 2.50 12.48
CA ALA A 257 12.11 3.58 13.42
C ALA A 257 11.64 3.07 14.80
N LEU A 258 10.74 2.08 14.82
CA LEU A 258 10.31 1.43 16.07
C LEU A 258 11.48 0.75 16.80
N LEU A 259 12.31 -0.02 16.09
CA LEU A 259 13.47 -0.70 16.68
C LEU A 259 14.56 0.27 17.18
N ALA A 260 14.65 1.46 16.59
CA ALA A 260 15.61 2.50 17.00
C ALA A 260 15.09 3.34 18.18
N HIS A 261 13.81 3.24 18.53
CA HIS A 261 13.23 4.07 19.59
C HIS A 261 13.63 3.61 20.98
N ALA A 262 14.10 4.52 21.82
CA ALA A 262 14.61 4.22 23.15
C ALA A 262 13.57 3.55 24.07
N GLU A 263 12.30 3.93 23.94
CA GLU A 263 11.18 3.42 24.76
C GLU A 263 10.44 2.26 24.08
N PHE A 264 11.18 1.31 23.51
CA PHE A 264 10.55 0.11 22.94
C PHE A 264 9.86 -0.70 24.03
N PRO A 265 8.55 -1.03 23.91
CA PRO A 265 7.81 -1.76 24.95
C PRO A 265 8.44 -3.11 25.29
N GLN A 266 8.39 -3.52 26.57
CA GLN A 266 8.94 -4.80 27.00
C GLN A 266 8.22 -6.01 26.39
N SER A 267 6.91 -5.90 26.19
CA SER A 267 6.09 -6.94 25.57
C SER A 267 4.99 -6.35 24.68
N LEU A 268 4.70 -7.06 23.61
CA LEU A 268 3.61 -6.74 22.67
C LEU A 268 2.69 -7.96 22.55
N ASN A 269 1.40 -7.73 22.32
CA ASN A 269 0.40 -8.80 22.19
C ASN A 269 0.28 -9.33 20.74
N LEU A 270 1.34 -9.18 19.95
CA LEU A 270 1.33 -9.51 18.53
C LEU A 270 1.51 -11.01 18.32
N ARG A 271 0.77 -11.56 17.34
CA ARG A 271 0.96 -12.91 16.83
C ARG A 271 1.42 -12.95 15.37
N VAL A 272 1.09 -11.89 14.60
CA VAL A 272 1.49 -11.71 13.21
C VAL A 272 1.86 -10.25 12.98
N CYS A 273 2.97 -10.05 12.29
CA CYS A 273 3.34 -8.75 11.74
C CYS A 273 3.51 -8.88 10.22
N THR A 274 3.16 -7.85 9.48
CA THR A 274 3.36 -7.85 8.03
C THR A 274 4.09 -6.59 7.59
N SER A 275 4.83 -6.70 6.51
CA SER A 275 5.50 -5.58 5.84
C SER A 275 5.19 -5.60 4.35
N ALA A 276 4.89 -4.45 3.77
CA ALA A 276 4.72 -4.28 2.34
C ALA A 276 5.04 -2.84 1.91
N GLY A 277 5.00 -2.60 0.60
CA GLY A 277 5.23 -1.29 0.00
C GLY A 277 6.69 -1.06 -0.40
N GLU A 278 7.63 -1.66 0.30
CA GLU A 278 9.06 -1.75 -0.01
C GLU A 278 9.54 -3.14 0.40
N ALA A 279 10.65 -3.62 -0.17
CA ALA A 279 11.22 -4.90 0.25
C ALA A 279 11.78 -4.80 1.68
N LEU A 280 11.46 -5.79 2.53
CA LEU A 280 11.96 -5.85 3.90
C LEU A 280 13.42 -6.30 3.92
N PRO A 281 14.38 -5.48 4.40
CA PRO A 281 15.74 -5.92 4.60
C PRO A 281 15.80 -7.11 5.57
N ARG A 282 16.63 -8.12 5.23
CA ARG A 282 16.80 -9.34 6.06
C ARG A 282 17.08 -9.00 7.51
N GLU A 283 18.08 -8.16 7.76
CA GLU A 283 18.56 -7.80 9.09
C GLU A 283 17.47 -7.09 9.92
N LEU A 284 16.60 -6.33 9.24
CA LEU A 284 15.49 -5.64 9.90
C LEU A 284 14.46 -6.64 10.42
N GLY A 285 14.09 -7.62 9.59
CA GLY A 285 13.16 -8.69 9.97
C GLY A 285 13.72 -9.56 11.10
N GLU A 286 14.99 -9.96 11.01
CA GLU A 286 15.68 -10.74 12.04
C GLU A 286 15.75 -9.99 13.38
N ARG A 287 16.09 -8.69 13.36
CA ARG A 287 16.11 -7.84 14.58
C ARG A 287 14.73 -7.68 15.21
N TRP A 288 13.69 -7.53 14.39
CA TRP A 288 12.30 -7.46 14.89
C TRP A 288 11.92 -8.77 15.59
N LYS A 289 12.18 -9.91 14.94
CA LYS A 289 11.92 -11.24 15.50
C LYS A 289 12.70 -11.47 16.83
N ALA A 290 13.98 -11.11 16.85
CA ALA A 290 14.79 -11.23 18.05
C ALA A 290 14.25 -10.37 19.22
N ARG A 291 13.68 -9.18 18.91
CA ARG A 291 13.15 -8.26 19.91
C ARG A 291 11.75 -8.63 20.42
N THR A 292 10.90 -9.19 19.55
CA THR A 292 9.48 -9.40 19.84
C THR A 292 9.06 -10.86 19.90
N GLY A 293 9.86 -11.78 19.39
CA GLY A 293 9.51 -13.19 19.20
C GLY A 293 8.58 -13.43 17.97
N VAL A 294 8.16 -12.39 17.26
CA VAL A 294 7.17 -12.47 16.16
C VAL A 294 7.84 -12.19 14.82
N ASP A 295 7.61 -13.06 13.85
CA ASP A 295 8.07 -12.85 12.47
C ASP A 295 7.35 -11.68 11.80
N VAL A 296 8.07 -10.99 10.89
CA VAL A 296 7.47 -10.05 9.94
C VAL A 296 7.31 -10.75 8.59
N LEU A 297 6.08 -10.90 8.12
CA LEU A 297 5.77 -11.46 6.81
C LEU A 297 5.96 -10.36 5.76
N ASP A 298 7.07 -10.41 5.04
CA ASP A 298 7.24 -9.53 3.87
C ASP A 298 6.33 -9.98 2.73
N GLY A 299 5.71 -9.02 2.05
CA GLY A 299 4.84 -9.28 0.92
C GLY A 299 4.85 -8.14 -0.09
N ILE A 300 4.65 -8.47 -1.36
CA ILE A 300 4.39 -7.47 -2.40
C ILE A 300 2.93 -7.52 -2.83
N GLY A 301 2.38 -6.33 -2.92
CA GLY A 301 1.10 -6.03 -3.54
C GLY A 301 1.21 -4.78 -4.40
N SER A 302 0.15 -4.46 -5.09
CA SER A 302 0.06 -3.23 -5.86
C SER A 302 -1.36 -2.67 -5.80
N THR A 303 -1.51 -1.39 -6.15
CA THR A 303 -2.84 -0.80 -6.31
C THR A 303 -3.62 -1.51 -7.41
N GLU A 304 -2.93 -1.95 -8.46
CA GLU A 304 -3.50 -2.64 -9.61
C GLU A 304 -4.06 -4.03 -9.27
N MET A 305 -3.47 -4.73 -8.28
CA MET A 305 -3.93 -6.03 -7.78
C MET A 305 -4.69 -5.91 -6.45
N LEU A 306 -4.98 -4.70 -6.01
CA LEU A 306 -5.64 -4.28 -4.79
C LEU A 306 -4.85 -4.61 -3.50
N HIS A 307 -4.23 -5.77 -3.40
CA HIS A 307 -3.50 -6.16 -2.20
C HIS A 307 -2.31 -7.08 -2.53
N ILE A 308 -1.81 -7.80 -1.52
CA ILE A 308 -0.65 -8.68 -1.60
C ILE A 308 -0.98 -9.92 -2.43
N PHE A 309 -0.10 -10.27 -3.36
CA PHE A 309 -0.16 -11.45 -4.24
C PHE A 309 1.07 -12.37 -4.14
N LEU A 310 2.18 -11.89 -3.52
CA LEU A 310 3.30 -12.70 -3.06
C LEU A 310 3.54 -12.40 -1.58
N SER A 311 3.78 -13.43 -0.75
CA SER A 311 4.00 -13.23 0.70
C SER A 311 4.81 -14.36 1.31
N ASN A 312 5.60 -14.03 2.32
CA ASN A 312 6.02 -14.97 3.33
C ASN A 312 4.82 -15.46 4.13
N ARG A 313 4.93 -16.62 4.77
CA ARG A 313 3.86 -17.26 5.55
C ARG A 313 4.33 -17.53 6.98
N PRO A 314 3.42 -17.53 7.97
CA PRO A 314 3.76 -17.92 9.32
C PRO A 314 4.41 -19.31 9.36
N GLY A 315 5.54 -19.43 10.07
CA GLY A 315 6.30 -20.68 10.17
C GLY A 315 7.21 -21.00 8.97
N GLU A 316 7.09 -20.29 7.86
CA GLU A 316 7.89 -20.49 6.63
C GLU A 316 8.60 -19.20 6.17
N VAL A 317 8.88 -18.29 7.10
CA VAL A 317 9.50 -16.99 6.75
C VAL A 317 10.94 -17.17 6.30
N ARG A 318 11.25 -16.67 5.11
CA ARG A 318 12.62 -16.58 4.60
C ARG A 318 12.95 -15.10 4.38
N TYR A 319 13.62 -14.50 5.36
CA TYR A 319 14.02 -13.09 5.28
C TYR A 319 14.94 -12.82 4.08
N GLY A 320 14.76 -11.66 3.44
CA GLY A 320 15.43 -11.27 2.20
C GLY A 320 14.71 -11.78 0.95
N THR A 321 13.55 -12.45 1.12
CA THR A 321 12.62 -12.81 0.02
C THR A 321 11.23 -12.27 0.31
N THR A 322 10.45 -12.06 -0.74
CA THR A 322 9.04 -11.70 -0.63
C THR A 322 8.12 -12.93 -0.43
N GLY A 323 8.70 -14.12 -0.30
CA GLY A 323 7.96 -15.36 -0.12
C GLY A 323 7.50 -16.01 -1.42
N ARG A 324 6.30 -16.60 -1.39
CA ARG A 324 5.70 -17.38 -2.47
C ARG A 324 4.36 -16.79 -2.93
N PRO A 325 3.82 -17.18 -4.10
CA PRO A 325 2.50 -16.75 -4.54
C PRO A 325 1.42 -17.02 -3.49
N VAL A 326 0.57 -16.03 -3.27
CA VAL A 326 -0.64 -16.18 -2.47
C VAL A 326 -1.58 -17.14 -3.18
N PRO A 327 -2.27 -18.08 -2.49
CA PRO A 327 -3.22 -18.97 -3.12
C PRO A 327 -4.25 -18.23 -3.98
N GLY A 328 -4.49 -18.71 -5.20
CA GLY A 328 -5.40 -18.08 -6.15
C GLY A 328 -4.76 -17.02 -7.06
N TYR A 329 -3.48 -16.72 -6.87
CA TYR A 329 -2.70 -15.94 -7.83
C TYR A 329 -1.69 -16.83 -8.56
N GLU A 330 -1.54 -16.58 -9.85
CA GLU A 330 -0.44 -17.09 -10.65
C GLU A 330 0.58 -16.00 -10.90
N VAL A 331 1.85 -16.38 -10.86
CA VAL A 331 2.97 -15.44 -11.04
C VAL A 331 3.92 -16.00 -12.09
N ARG A 332 4.40 -15.14 -12.98
CA ARG A 332 5.45 -15.50 -13.94
C ARG A 332 6.50 -14.40 -14.05
N LEU A 333 7.71 -14.81 -14.36
CA LEU A 333 8.83 -13.94 -14.67
C LEU A 333 9.18 -14.08 -16.15
N THR A 334 9.30 -12.94 -16.86
CA THR A 334 9.61 -12.95 -18.30
C THR A 334 10.79 -12.04 -18.62
N ASP A 335 11.47 -12.37 -19.71
CA ASP A 335 12.45 -11.49 -20.34
C ASP A 335 11.78 -10.33 -21.11
N GLU A 336 12.58 -9.53 -21.81
CA GLU A 336 12.12 -8.42 -22.65
C GLU A 336 11.28 -8.88 -23.86
N GLN A 337 11.43 -10.13 -24.30
CA GLN A 337 10.70 -10.74 -25.41
C GLN A 337 9.40 -11.41 -24.95
N GLY A 338 9.16 -11.49 -23.65
CA GLY A 338 7.98 -12.10 -23.04
C GLY A 338 8.12 -13.62 -22.81
N ALA A 339 9.29 -14.21 -23.06
CA ALA A 339 9.58 -15.59 -22.74
C ALA A 339 9.84 -15.77 -21.24
N ARG A 340 9.50 -16.92 -20.66
CA ARG A 340 9.78 -17.22 -19.24
C ARG A 340 11.30 -17.31 -19.04
N VAL A 341 11.79 -16.66 -17.98
CA VAL A 341 13.20 -16.75 -17.56
C VAL A 341 13.46 -18.07 -16.82
N ALA A 342 14.72 -18.50 -16.79
CA ALA A 342 15.12 -19.69 -16.04
C ALA A 342 15.09 -19.41 -14.50
N THR A 343 15.09 -20.51 -13.73
CA THR A 343 15.16 -20.43 -12.25
C THR A 343 16.42 -19.68 -11.82
N GLY A 344 16.27 -18.70 -10.93
CA GLY A 344 17.36 -17.84 -10.46
C GLY A 344 17.62 -16.61 -11.33
N GLU A 345 17.12 -16.57 -12.55
CA GLU A 345 17.26 -15.39 -13.42
C GLU A 345 16.25 -14.30 -13.09
N VAL A 346 16.63 -13.06 -13.34
CA VAL A 346 15.78 -11.88 -13.10
C VAL A 346 14.90 -11.61 -14.31
N GLY A 347 13.58 -11.52 -14.08
CA GLY A 347 12.58 -11.20 -15.10
C GLY A 347 11.56 -10.16 -14.66
N ASP A 348 10.78 -9.67 -15.61
CA ASP A 348 9.60 -8.82 -15.35
C ASP A 348 8.52 -9.65 -14.68
N LEU A 349 7.98 -9.12 -13.57
CA LEU A 349 6.95 -9.77 -12.78
C LEU A 349 5.55 -9.52 -13.37
N TRP A 350 4.85 -10.60 -13.66
CA TRP A 350 3.46 -10.61 -14.12
C TRP A 350 2.59 -11.42 -13.16
N ILE A 351 1.38 -10.96 -12.93
CA ILE A 351 0.43 -11.56 -12.00
C ILE A 351 -0.89 -11.82 -12.73
N ASN A 352 -1.44 -13.02 -12.56
CA ASN A 352 -2.80 -13.36 -12.88
C ASN A 352 -3.55 -13.60 -11.57
N GLY A 353 -4.71 -12.96 -11.39
CA GLY A 353 -5.53 -13.14 -10.21
C GLY A 353 -6.82 -12.30 -10.25
N PRO A 354 -7.83 -12.72 -9.48
CA PRO A 354 -9.19 -12.20 -9.63
C PRO A 354 -9.38 -10.77 -9.06
N THR A 355 -8.38 -10.21 -8.38
CA THR A 355 -8.44 -8.86 -7.80
C THR A 355 -7.84 -7.79 -8.70
N ALA A 356 -7.41 -8.16 -9.91
CA ALA A 356 -6.89 -7.21 -10.88
C ALA A 356 -7.91 -6.10 -11.15
N ALA A 357 -7.44 -4.85 -11.17
CA ALA A 357 -8.29 -3.70 -11.47
C ALA A 357 -8.81 -3.76 -12.91
N ALA A 358 -10.00 -3.21 -13.13
CA ALA A 358 -10.62 -3.18 -14.44
C ALA A 358 -9.84 -2.30 -15.44
N CYS A 359 -9.35 -1.15 -14.98
CA CYS A 359 -8.58 -0.21 -15.81
C CYS A 359 -7.99 0.93 -14.98
N TYR A 360 -7.16 1.75 -15.62
CA TYR A 360 -6.90 3.12 -15.20
C TYR A 360 -7.91 4.05 -15.86
N TRP A 361 -8.60 4.84 -15.06
CA TRP A 361 -9.61 5.77 -15.56
C TRP A 361 -9.02 6.80 -16.53
N ASN A 362 -9.64 6.95 -17.71
CA ASN A 362 -9.24 7.85 -18.78
C ASN A 362 -7.77 7.70 -19.26
N GLN A 363 -7.13 6.54 -19.03
CA GLN A 363 -5.75 6.27 -19.44
C GLN A 363 -5.67 4.94 -20.22
N ARG A 364 -6.30 4.91 -21.41
CA ARG A 364 -6.45 3.70 -22.22
C ARG A 364 -5.13 3.04 -22.58
N GLU A 365 -4.13 3.82 -23.01
CA GLU A 365 -2.82 3.27 -23.41
C GLU A 365 -2.10 2.62 -22.23
N LYS A 366 -2.07 3.29 -21.07
CA LYS A 366 -1.48 2.74 -19.86
C LYS A 366 -2.24 1.50 -19.36
N SER A 367 -3.57 1.51 -19.47
CA SER A 367 -4.39 0.35 -19.10
C SER A 367 -4.01 -0.87 -19.94
N ARG A 368 -3.89 -0.69 -21.26
CA ARG A 368 -3.51 -1.77 -22.18
C ARG A 368 -2.07 -2.25 -21.99
N ALA A 369 -1.16 -1.37 -21.58
CA ALA A 369 0.23 -1.73 -21.29
C ALA A 369 0.39 -2.47 -19.96
N THR A 370 -0.55 -2.27 -19.03
CA THR A 370 -0.51 -2.88 -17.68
C THR A 370 -1.39 -4.13 -17.60
N PHE A 371 -2.64 -4.04 -18.06
CA PHE A 371 -3.63 -5.13 -18.01
C PHE A 371 -3.68 -5.83 -19.37
N CYS A 372 -2.93 -6.92 -19.51
CA CYS A 372 -2.72 -7.63 -20.78
C CYS A 372 -3.45 -8.99 -20.76
N GLY A 373 -4.71 -8.99 -21.17
CA GLY A 373 -5.58 -10.18 -21.03
C GLY A 373 -5.81 -10.51 -19.56
N GLU A 374 -5.49 -11.73 -19.14
CA GLU A 374 -5.60 -12.17 -17.74
C GLU A 374 -4.42 -11.74 -16.87
N TRP A 375 -3.39 -11.13 -17.45
CA TRP A 375 -2.15 -10.82 -16.77
C TRP A 375 -1.99 -9.31 -16.51
N THR A 376 -1.54 -8.98 -15.30
CA THR A 376 -1.16 -7.63 -14.91
C THR A 376 0.35 -7.52 -14.82
N LYS A 377 0.95 -6.57 -15.52
CA LYS A 377 2.38 -6.26 -15.43
C LYS A 377 2.64 -5.37 -14.22
N SER A 378 3.45 -5.83 -13.26
CA SER A 378 3.68 -5.08 -12.01
C SER A 378 4.62 -3.87 -12.20
N GLY A 379 5.53 -3.94 -13.17
CA GLY A 379 6.64 -3.00 -13.32
C GLY A 379 7.79 -3.26 -12.34
N ASP A 380 7.79 -4.41 -11.67
CA ASP A 380 8.88 -4.87 -10.80
C ASP A 380 9.63 -6.02 -11.46
N LYS A 381 10.91 -6.16 -11.11
CA LYS A 381 11.74 -7.30 -11.48
C LYS A 381 12.02 -8.18 -10.28
N TYR A 382 11.94 -9.47 -10.50
CA TYR A 382 12.13 -10.51 -9.50
C TYR A 382 12.96 -11.66 -10.06
N SER A 383 13.60 -12.41 -9.16
CA SER A 383 14.08 -13.78 -9.44
C SER A 383 13.30 -14.77 -8.58
N CYS A 384 13.23 -16.03 -9.04
CA CYS A 384 12.58 -17.11 -8.29
C CYS A 384 13.60 -18.24 -8.13
N ASP A 385 13.81 -18.71 -6.90
CA ASP A 385 14.70 -19.84 -6.61
C ASP A 385 14.03 -21.21 -6.87
N ALA A 386 14.80 -22.30 -6.70
CA ALA A 386 14.30 -23.65 -6.90
C ALA A 386 13.20 -24.07 -5.91
N ASP A 387 13.14 -23.42 -4.74
CA ASP A 387 12.12 -23.66 -3.71
C ASP A 387 10.85 -22.82 -3.93
N GLY A 388 10.79 -22.00 -4.99
CA GLY A 388 9.67 -21.15 -5.34
C GLY A 388 9.58 -19.85 -4.52
N TYR A 389 10.66 -19.40 -3.87
CA TYR A 389 10.73 -18.11 -3.23
C TYR A 389 11.15 -17.01 -4.18
N TYR A 390 10.43 -15.91 -4.14
CA TYR A 390 10.64 -14.75 -4.98
C TYR A 390 11.49 -13.70 -4.25
N THR A 391 12.54 -13.22 -4.91
CA THR A 391 13.43 -12.16 -4.40
C THR A 391 13.32 -10.93 -5.26
N TYR A 392 13.04 -9.79 -4.63
CA TYR A 392 12.93 -8.49 -5.29
C TYR A 392 14.27 -8.06 -5.87
N ALA A 393 14.27 -7.72 -7.16
CA ALA A 393 15.46 -7.23 -7.86
C ALA A 393 15.42 -5.73 -8.18
N GLY A 394 14.25 -5.09 -8.07
CA GLY A 394 14.09 -3.65 -8.30
C GLY A 394 12.89 -3.32 -9.19
N ARG A 395 12.73 -2.03 -9.50
CA ARG A 395 11.75 -1.55 -10.49
C ARG A 395 12.32 -1.74 -11.89
N SER A 396 11.49 -2.10 -12.85
CA SER A 396 11.90 -2.24 -14.25
C SER A 396 12.50 -0.95 -14.82
N ASP A 397 12.00 0.22 -14.39
CA ASP A 397 12.46 1.55 -14.78
C ASP A 397 13.66 2.07 -13.96
N ASP A 398 14.01 1.42 -12.85
CA ASP A 398 15.15 1.77 -12.00
C ASP A 398 16.36 0.84 -12.20
N MET A 399 16.19 -0.33 -12.84
CA MET A 399 17.28 -1.26 -13.07
C MET A 399 18.39 -0.62 -13.92
N LEU A 400 19.64 -0.81 -13.48
CA LEU A 400 20.80 -0.31 -14.19
C LEU A 400 21.33 -1.38 -15.16
N LYS A 401 21.66 -0.99 -16.38
CA LYS A 401 22.30 -1.89 -17.35
C LYS A 401 23.80 -1.58 -17.40
N VAL A 402 24.57 -2.26 -16.55
CA VAL A 402 26.04 -2.05 -16.42
C VAL A 402 26.77 -3.09 -17.26
N SER A 403 27.46 -2.64 -18.29
CA SER A 403 28.19 -3.55 -19.23
C SER A 403 27.31 -4.68 -19.78
N GLY A 404 26.03 -4.38 -20.08
CA GLY A 404 25.07 -5.35 -20.58
C GLY A 404 24.38 -6.21 -19.52
N ILE A 405 24.78 -6.13 -18.26
CA ILE A 405 24.24 -6.93 -17.16
C ILE A 405 23.32 -6.05 -16.31
N TYR A 406 22.16 -6.58 -15.91
CA TYR A 406 21.28 -5.88 -14.99
C TYR A 406 21.85 -5.83 -13.59
N VAL A 407 21.85 -4.62 -13.01
CA VAL A 407 22.24 -4.35 -11.62
C VAL A 407 21.06 -3.74 -10.90
N SER A 408 20.64 -4.38 -9.82
CA SER A 408 19.60 -3.86 -8.95
C SER A 408 20.14 -2.72 -8.08
N PRO A 409 19.60 -1.50 -8.16
CA PRO A 409 19.92 -0.45 -7.20
C PRO A 409 19.66 -0.90 -5.77
N PHE A 410 18.55 -1.61 -5.54
CA PHE A 410 18.16 -2.10 -4.22
C PHE A 410 19.20 -3.06 -3.60
N GLU A 411 19.77 -3.97 -4.41
CA GLU A 411 20.82 -4.89 -3.94
C GLU A 411 22.07 -4.13 -3.47
N VAL A 412 22.45 -3.09 -4.21
CA VAL A 412 23.61 -2.24 -3.87
C VAL A 412 23.30 -1.38 -2.64
N GLU A 413 22.08 -0.83 -2.54
CA GLU A 413 21.58 -0.06 -1.39
C GLU A 413 21.55 -0.92 -0.12
N ALA A 414 21.07 -2.17 -0.21
CA ALA A 414 21.06 -3.11 0.90
C ALA A 414 22.49 -3.43 1.37
N ALA A 415 23.42 -3.65 0.44
CA ALA A 415 24.80 -3.87 0.80
C ALA A 415 25.42 -2.65 1.48
N LEU A 416 25.15 -1.42 1.00
CA LEU A 416 25.61 -0.19 1.65
C LEU A 416 25.00 -0.02 3.05
N ALA A 417 23.70 -0.25 3.19
CA ALA A 417 22.97 -0.09 4.46
C ALA A 417 23.41 -1.11 5.53
N SER A 418 24.03 -2.23 5.14
CA SER A 418 24.62 -3.19 6.08
C SER A 418 25.94 -2.71 6.72
N HIS A 419 26.50 -1.58 6.30
CA HIS A 419 27.67 -0.98 6.92
C HIS A 419 27.27 -0.11 8.12
N ASP A 420 28.05 -0.20 9.24
CA ASP A 420 27.69 0.43 10.51
C ASP A 420 27.54 1.96 10.44
N ALA A 421 28.27 2.62 9.55
CA ALA A 421 28.19 4.08 9.38
C ALA A 421 26.98 4.55 8.56
N VAL A 422 26.28 3.65 7.84
CA VAL A 422 25.21 4.03 6.91
C VAL A 422 23.85 3.96 7.59
N LEU A 423 23.07 5.05 7.48
CA LEU A 423 21.67 5.08 7.87
C LEU A 423 20.77 4.60 6.75
N GLU A 424 20.94 5.18 5.56
CA GLU A 424 20.21 4.82 4.36
C GLU A 424 21.01 5.18 3.10
N ALA A 425 20.70 4.54 1.99
CA ALA A 425 21.35 4.80 0.71
C ALA A 425 20.35 4.74 -0.45
N ALA A 426 20.63 5.50 -1.52
CA ALA A 426 19.93 5.41 -2.79
C ALA A 426 20.92 5.31 -3.94
N VAL A 427 20.68 4.42 -4.89
CA VAL A 427 21.56 4.18 -6.02
C VAL A 427 20.85 4.52 -7.32
N VAL A 428 21.54 5.25 -8.20
CA VAL A 428 21.08 5.60 -9.55
C VAL A 428 22.16 5.31 -10.57
N GLY A 429 21.77 5.14 -11.83
CA GLY A 429 22.71 5.03 -12.95
C GLY A 429 23.21 6.40 -13.39
N VAL A 430 24.51 6.51 -13.60
CA VAL A 430 25.17 7.69 -14.17
C VAL A 430 26.07 7.25 -15.30
N GLU A 431 26.08 8.00 -16.39
CA GLU A 431 27.00 7.76 -17.50
C GLU A 431 28.40 8.28 -17.13
N ASP A 432 29.43 7.45 -17.34
CA ASP A 432 30.82 7.86 -17.26
C ASP A 432 31.27 8.63 -18.52
N ALA A 433 32.55 8.98 -18.61
CA ALA A 433 33.11 9.71 -19.73
C ALA A 433 32.96 8.98 -21.08
N GLU A 434 32.88 7.64 -21.04
CA GLU A 434 32.66 6.76 -22.19
C GLU A 434 31.17 6.52 -22.49
N LYS A 435 30.24 7.26 -21.83
CA LYS A 435 28.78 7.10 -21.91
C LYS A 435 28.28 5.72 -21.46
N LEU A 436 29.02 5.06 -20.58
CA LEU A 436 28.64 3.79 -20.00
C LEU A 436 27.96 4.01 -18.64
N VAL A 437 26.80 3.39 -18.47
CA VAL A 437 26.06 3.48 -17.19
C VAL A 437 26.82 2.77 -16.08
N LYS A 438 27.06 3.45 -14.99
CA LYS A 438 27.67 2.95 -13.74
C LYS A 438 26.80 3.33 -12.53
N PRO A 439 26.83 2.55 -11.43
CA PRO A 439 26.14 2.89 -10.21
C PRO A 439 26.79 4.09 -9.50
N LYS A 440 25.97 5.08 -9.10
CA LYS A 440 26.33 6.15 -8.15
C LYS A 440 25.41 6.04 -6.94
N ALA A 441 26.00 6.08 -5.73
CA ALA A 441 25.27 6.03 -4.47
C ALA A 441 25.19 7.41 -3.82
N PHE A 442 24.00 7.76 -3.35
CA PHE A 442 23.74 8.83 -2.39
C PHE A 442 23.55 8.19 -1.02
N VAL A 443 24.35 8.59 -0.03
CA VAL A 443 24.41 7.92 1.27
C VAL A 443 24.13 8.92 2.40
N VAL A 444 23.20 8.59 3.27
CA VAL A 444 22.96 9.29 4.53
C VAL A 444 23.67 8.53 5.63
N LEU A 445 24.53 9.21 6.36
CA LEU A 445 25.28 8.64 7.47
C LEU A 445 24.45 8.66 8.77
N LYS A 446 24.74 7.72 9.67
CA LYS A 446 24.24 7.78 11.05
C LYS A 446 24.85 8.97 11.78
N GLN A 447 24.19 9.42 12.84
CA GLN A 447 24.61 10.58 13.63
C GLN A 447 26.07 10.39 14.13
N GLY A 448 26.94 11.39 13.88
CA GLY A 448 28.36 11.33 14.21
C GLY A 448 29.26 10.68 13.16
N GLY A 449 28.72 10.29 12.00
CA GLY A 449 29.50 9.76 10.89
C GLY A 449 30.35 10.84 10.20
N ASP A 450 31.63 10.52 9.94
CA ASP A 450 32.55 11.40 9.19
C ASP A 450 32.45 11.16 7.68
N ALA A 451 32.03 12.20 6.94
CA ALA A 451 31.85 12.17 5.49
C ALA A 451 33.20 12.31 4.75
N SER A 452 34.11 11.37 4.96
CA SER A 452 35.46 11.38 4.40
C SER A 452 35.63 10.52 3.13
N ASP A 453 36.66 10.81 2.34
CA ASP A 453 37.03 9.98 1.18
C ASP A 453 37.51 8.58 1.62
N ALA A 454 38.10 8.46 2.82
CA ALA A 454 38.44 7.17 3.41
C ALA A 454 37.17 6.31 3.60
N LEU A 455 36.06 6.90 4.11
CA LEU A 455 34.78 6.19 4.26
C LEU A 455 34.18 5.81 2.89
N LYS A 456 34.27 6.66 1.86
CA LYS A 456 33.84 6.28 0.50
C LYS A 456 34.55 5.03 0.02
N GLY A 457 35.91 4.99 0.18
CA GLY A 457 36.70 3.82 -0.16
C GLY A 457 36.30 2.57 0.63
N ALA A 458 36.05 2.71 1.94
CA ALA A 458 35.60 1.61 2.79
C ALA A 458 34.23 1.07 2.36
N LEU A 459 33.28 1.94 2.06
CA LEU A 459 31.95 1.55 1.55
C LEU A 459 32.04 0.83 0.17
N GLN A 460 32.89 1.29 -0.73
CA GLN A 460 33.14 0.61 -2.00
C GLN A 460 33.71 -0.79 -1.80
N GLN A 461 34.69 -0.95 -0.90
CA GLN A 461 35.25 -2.27 -0.57
C GLN A 461 34.24 -3.16 0.13
N HIS A 462 33.42 -2.60 1.02
CA HIS A 462 32.34 -3.32 1.70
C HIS A 462 31.34 -3.93 0.70
N VAL A 463 30.93 -3.16 -0.34
CA VAL A 463 30.05 -3.65 -1.40
C VAL A 463 30.76 -4.70 -2.26
N LYS A 464 32.04 -4.49 -2.65
CA LYS A 464 32.83 -5.48 -3.42
C LYS A 464 32.99 -6.81 -2.68
N GLY A 465 33.08 -6.79 -1.37
CA GLY A 465 33.17 -8.01 -0.55
C GLY A 465 31.85 -8.79 -0.44
N ARG A 466 30.71 -8.20 -0.84
CA ARG A 466 29.38 -8.81 -0.74
C ARG A 466 28.71 -9.07 -2.08
N LEU A 467 29.03 -8.28 -3.09
CA LEU A 467 28.40 -8.33 -4.40
C LEU A 467 29.45 -8.51 -5.51
N ALA A 468 29.01 -8.94 -6.68
CA ALA A 468 29.87 -9.05 -7.83
C ALA A 468 30.57 -7.70 -8.17
N PRO A 469 31.84 -7.69 -8.58
CA PRO A 469 32.64 -6.47 -8.71
C PRO A 469 32.05 -5.37 -9.60
N TYR A 470 31.24 -5.72 -10.62
CA TYR A 470 30.61 -4.76 -11.50
C TYR A 470 29.43 -3.98 -10.83
N LYS A 471 28.94 -4.43 -9.67
CA LYS A 471 27.82 -3.86 -8.94
C LYS A 471 28.20 -2.71 -8.00
N TYR A 472 29.47 -2.57 -7.60
CA TYR A 472 29.86 -1.56 -6.64
C TYR A 472 29.66 -0.13 -7.19
N PRO A 473 29.26 0.85 -6.34
CA PRO A 473 29.08 2.23 -6.76
C PRO A 473 30.44 2.85 -7.11
N ARG A 474 30.54 3.43 -8.31
CA ARG A 474 31.76 4.12 -8.77
C ARG A 474 31.93 5.44 -8.04
N TRP A 475 30.82 6.09 -7.71
CA TRP A 475 30.79 7.34 -6.99
C TRP A 475 29.89 7.21 -5.77
N ILE A 476 30.32 7.82 -4.67
CA ILE A 476 29.53 7.94 -3.44
C ILE A 476 29.47 9.41 -3.08
N GLU A 477 28.26 9.91 -2.85
CA GLU A 477 27.98 11.26 -2.41
C GLU A 477 27.24 11.18 -1.06
N PHE A 478 27.78 11.86 -0.04
CA PHE A 478 27.11 11.96 1.25
C PHE A 478 26.11 13.10 1.22
N VAL A 479 24.87 12.81 1.64
CA VAL A 479 23.75 13.76 1.66
C VAL A 479 23.11 13.76 3.05
N GLY A 480 22.48 14.89 3.42
CA GLY A 480 21.78 14.99 4.69
C GLY A 480 20.49 14.18 4.75
N GLU A 481 19.77 14.11 3.63
CA GLU A 481 18.53 13.35 3.49
C GLU A 481 18.32 12.87 2.04
N LEU A 482 17.52 11.82 1.86
CA LEU A 482 17.09 11.35 0.54
C LEU A 482 15.69 11.88 0.21
N PRO A 483 15.41 12.24 -1.07
CA PRO A 483 14.07 12.66 -1.48
C PRO A 483 13.10 11.46 -1.36
N LYS A 484 12.02 11.66 -0.60
CA LYS A 484 11.01 10.61 -0.35
C LYS A 484 9.62 11.08 -0.74
N THR A 485 8.75 10.13 -1.02
CA THR A 485 7.31 10.36 -1.13
C THR A 485 6.72 10.59 0.26
N ALA A 486 5.45 11.02 0.32
CA ALA A 486 4.70 11.10 1.57
C ALA A 486 4.59 9.73 2.32
N THR A 487 4.82 8.63 1.61
CA THR A 487 4.84 7.26 2.17
C THR A 487 6.22 6.77 2.59
N GLY A 488 7.26 7.62 2.45
CA GLY A 488 8.64 7.26 2.79
C GLY A 488 9.45 6.62 1.65
N LYS A 489 8.85 6.33 0.49
CA LYS A 489 9.56 5.71 -0.65
C LYS A 489 10.56 6.68 -1.29
N ILE A 490 11.77 6.21 -1.55
CA ILE A 490 12.82 6.99 -2.20
C ILE A 490 12.42 7.36 -3.63
N GLN A 491 12.49 8.65 -3.96
CA GLN A 491 12.21 9.20 -5.28
C GLN A 491 13.49 9.29 -6.13
N ARG A 492 14.00 8.15 -6.62
CA ARG A 492 15.28 8.09 -7.38
C ARG A 492 15.30 8.99 -8.60
N PHE A 493 14.14 9.26 -9.23
CA PHE A 493 14.06 10.16 -10.37
C PHE A 493 14.50 11.60 -10.04
N LYS A 494 14.36 12.04 -8.79
CA LYS A 494 14.85 13.35 -8.33
C LYS A 494 16.36 13.38 -8.10
N LEU A 495 16.99 12.22 -7.90
CA LEU A 495 18.44 12.08 -7.75
C LEU A 495 19.16 12.00 -9.10
N ARG A 496 18.51 11.52 -10.15
CA ARG A 496 19.09 11.37 -11.50
C ARG A 496 19.62 12.70 -12.09
N PRO A 497 18.92 13.85 -12.03
CA PRO A 497 19.45 15.13 -12.50
C PRO A 497 20.65 15.63 -11.70
N GLN A 498 20.72 15.29 -10.39
CA GLN A 498 21.81 15.68 -9.48
C GLN A 498 23.04 14.76 -9.64
N ALA A 499 22.86 13.63 -10.31
CA ALA A 499 23.89 12.60 -10.46
C ALA A 499 24.88 12.87 -11.62
N ARG A 500 24.87 14.05 -12.23
CA ARG A 500 25.88 14.43 -13.23
C ARG A 500 27.27 14.46 -12.57
N ILE A 501 28.27 13.94 -13.31
CA ILE A 501 29.68 13.91 -12.88
C ILE A 501 30.28 15.28 -13.10
#